data_76afd2be02832f5b588398d51f942b24
#
_entry.id   76afd2be02832f5b588398d51f942b24
#
_cell.length_a   1.000
_cell.length_b   1.000
_cell.length_c   1.000
_cell.angle_alpha   90.00
_cell.angle_beta   90.00
_cell.angle_gamma   90.00
#
_symmetry.space_group_name_H-M   'P 1'
#
loop_
_entity.id
_entity.type
_entity.pdbx_description
1 polymer ?
#
loop_
_entity_poly.entity_id
_entity_poly.type
_entity_poly.pdbx_seq_one_letter_code
_entity_poly.pdbx_strand_id
1 'polypeptide(L)'
;ELFFDKKLMGSFIENKEFHCALDTVNKDFCNDDIDLRDEKKNYAIIGVVPAIMIVNTALLNGRKVPETWEDILSPEFEHSVAVPFGDLDLFNSVILNIYARFGDAGIQKLGKACSAYMHPAQMVKGGKAALTQPAVSISPYFFSKMIKEQTSLKMVWPKDGAIIVPIFMLVKKETAAVTKPFADFFLSERTGNVFARNGYFPSTNAQVDNQLDKDKKFLWLGWDFIYKNDIGSLLQKLRQDFEAASI
;
A
#
# COMPACT_ATOMS: atom_id res chain seq x y z
N GLU A 1 -2.86 -2.92 -9.94
CA GLU A 1 -1.60 -3.41 -10.53
C GLU A 1 -1.77 -4.02 -11.89
N LEU A 2 -2.79 -4.86 -12.09
CA LEU A 2 -3.14 -5.36 -13.44
C LEU A 2 -3.28 -4.21 -14.43
N PHE A 3 -3.77 -3.05 -14.00
CA PHE A 3 -3.93 -1.87 -14.83
C PHE A 3 -2.60 -1.21 -15.23
N PHE A 4 -1.50 -1.52 -14.56
CA PHE A 4 -0.16 -1.06 -14.93
C PHE A 4 0.64 -2.11 -15.71
N ASP A 5 0.12 -3.32 -15.86
CA ASP A 5 0.74 -4.35 -16.67
C ASP A 5 0.47 -4.09 -18.15
N LYS A 6 1.48 -3.61 -18.88
CA LYS A 6 1.40 -3.29 -20.30
C LYS A 6 1.03 -4.50 -21.19
N LYS A 7 1.30 -5.73 -20.76
CA LYS A 7 0.92 -6.93 -21.51
C LYS A 7 -0.57 -7.22 -21.39
N LEU A 8 -1.17 -6.93 -20.23
CA LEU A 8 -2.59 -7.17 -19.98
C LEU A 8 -3.44 -5.97 -20.37
N MET A 9 -2.96 -4.75 -20.11
CA MET A 9 -3.72 -3.51 -20.25
C MET A 9 -3.05 -2.49 -21.18
N GLY A 10 -1.98 -2.85 -21.88
CA GLY A 10 -1.18 -1.94 -22.69
C GLY A 10 -2.00 -1.18 -23.73
N SER A 11 -2.91 -1.86 -24.41
CA SER A 11 -3.80 -1.23 -25.39
C SER A 11 -4.68 -0.14 -24.76
N PHE A 12 -5.20 -0.37 -23.57
CA PHE A 12 -6.02 0.61 -22.85
C PHE A 12 -5.24 1.83 -22.43
N ILE A 13 -4.04 1.66 -21.90
CA ILE A 13 -3.18 2.75 -21.43
C ILE A 13 -2.58 3.52 -22.61
N GLU A 14 -2.02 2.80 -23.58
CA GLU A 14 -1.32 3.38 -24.74
C GLU A 14 -2.29 4.04 -25.72
N ASN A 15 -3.45 3.46 -25.92
CA ASN A 15 -4.50 4.01 -26.78
C ASN A 15 -5.35 5.10 -26.10
N LYS A 16 -5.04 5.46 -24.83
CA LYS A 16 -5.76 6.49 -24.08
C LYS A 16 -7.27 6.25 -24.03
N GLU A 17 -7.68 5.01 -23.89
CA GLU A 17 -9.09 4.64 -23.82
C GLU A 17 -9.76 5.06 -22.51
N PHE A 18 -8.94 5.37 -21.49
CA PHE A 18 -9.43 5.89 -20.22
C PHE A 18 -9.22 7.39 -20.11
N HIS A 19 -10.19 8.06 -19.49
CA HIS A 19 -10.08 9.45 -19.11
C HIS A 19 -10.80 9.63 -17.77
N CYS A 20 -10.04 9.60 -16.70
CA CYS A 20 -10.56 9.84 -15.36
C CYS A 20 -9.54 10.65 -14.57
N ALA A 21 -9.94 11.82 -14.14
CA ALA A 21 -9.07 12.71 -13.38
C ALA A 21 -9.81 13.31 -12.20
N LEU A 22 -9.04 13.59 -11.15
CA LEU A 22 -9.43 14.48 -10.07
C LEU A 22 -8.76 15.82 -10.33
N ASP A 23 -9.55 16.88 -10.45
CA ASP A 23 -9.01 18.24 -10.62
C ASP A 23 -8.36 18.74 -9.31
N THR A 24 -8.91 18.32 -8.18
CA THR A 24 -8.40 18.63 -6.85
C THR A 24 -8.25 17.36 -6.03
N VAL A 25 -7.15 17.23 -5.30
CA VAL A 25 -6.85 16.10 -4.42
C VAL A 25 -6.64 16.62 -3.01
N ASN A 26 -7.02 15.83 -2.03
CA ASN A 26 -6.82 16.10 -0.62
C ASN A 26 -5.35 16.44 -0.32
N LYS A 27 -5.13 17.43 0.53
CA LYS A 27 -3.78 17.89 0.93
C LYS A 27 -2.88 16.79 1.52
N ASP A 28 -3.49 15.72 2.07
CA ASP A 28 -2.74 14.57 2.58
C ASP A 28 -2.04 13.81 1.44
N PHE A 29 -2.49 13.99 0.18
CA PHE A 29 -2.04 13.28 -1.01
C PHE A 29 -1.61 14.18 -2.16
N CYS A 30 -1.57 15.49 -1.94
CA CYS A 30 -1.04 16.48 -2.87
C CYS A 30 -0.32 17.56 -2.07
N ASN A 31 0.97 17.35 -1.82
CA ASN A 31 1.84 18.20 -1.03
C ASN A 31 3.28 18.11 -1.56
N ASP A 32 4.24 18.68 -0.85
CA ASP A 32 5.64 18.72 -1.27
C ASP A 32 6.30 17.32 -1.34
N ASP A 33 5.78 16.33 -0.59
CA ASP A 33 6.35 14.98 -0.52
C ASP A 33 5.73 14.03 -1.57
N ILE A 34 4.42 14.16 -1.84
CA ILE A 34 3.68 13.26 -2.75
C ILE A 34 2.62 14.01 -3.57
N ASP A 35 2.37 13.51 -4.79
CA ASP A 35 1.24 13.94 -5.62
C ASP A 35 0.58 12.70 -6.28
N LEU A 36 -0.68 12.45 -5.92
CA LEU A 36 -1.45 11.34 -6.49
C LEU A 36 -2.20 11.71 -7.76
N ARG A 37 -2.10 12.95 -8.23
CA ARG A 37 -2.74 13.36 -9.49
C ARG A 37 -2.00 12.77 -10.67
N ASP A 38 -2.73 12.12 -11.55
CA ASP A 38 -2.17 11.66 -12.82
C ASP A 38 -2.22 12.79 -13.85
N GLU A 39 -1.06 13.34 -14.22
CA GLU A 39 -0.95 14.40 -15.24
C GLU A 39 -1.49 13.95 -16.60
N LYS A 40 -1.43 12.66 -16.92
CA LYS A 40 -1.98 12.10 -18.16
C LYS A 40 -3.49 11.91 -18.11
N LYS A 41 -4.11 12.07 -16.94
CA LYS A 41 -5.56 11.95 -16.72
C LYS A 41 -6.15 10.60 -17.14
N ASN A 42 -5.36 9.53 -17.06
CA ASN A 42 -5.82 8.18 -17.37
C ASN A 42 -6.47 7.51 -16.14
N TYR A 43 -5.98 7.85 -14.93
CA TYR A 43 -6.37 7.24 -13.68
C TYR A 43 -6.84 8.27 -12.67
N ALA A 44 -7.88 7.93 -11.90
CA ALA A 44 -8.20 8.64 -10.66
C ALA A 44 -7.96 7.69 -9.48
N ILE A 45 -7.17 8.13 -8.51
CA ILE A 45 -7.06 7.45 -7.23
C ILE A 45 -8.11 8.06 -6.31
N ILE A 46 -9.10 7.25 -5.91
CA ILE A 46 -10.26 7.72 -5.12
C ILE A 46 -10.09 7.50 -3.62
N GLY A 47 -9.17 6.64 -3.25
CA GLY A 47 -8.83 6.34 -1.87
C GLY A 47 -7.51 5.58 -1.80
N VAL A 48 -7.03 5.41 -0.59
CA VAL A 48 -5.74 4.80 -0.30
C VAL A 48 -5.89 3.71 0.76
N VAL A 49 -5.26 2.57 0.57
CA VAL A 49 -5.06 1.57 1.62
C VAL A 49 -3.62 1.73 2.11
N PRO A 50 -3.39 2.35 3.30
CA PRO A 50 -2.03 2.47 3.82
C PRO A 50 -1.51 1.11 4.27
N ALA A 51 -0.34 0.70 3.76
CA ALA A 51 0.41 -0.43 4.29
C ALA A 51 1.26 0.05 5.48
N ILE A 52 1.10 -0.63 6.62
CA ILE A 52 1.77 -0.31 7.89
C ILE A 52 2.38 -1.57 8.50
N MET A 53 3.04 -1.43 9.63
CA MET A 53 3.56 -2.55 10.39
C MET A 53 2.68 -2.84 11.61
N ILE A 54 2.48 -4.12 11.89
CA ILE A 54 1.94 -4.61 13.17
C ILE A 54 3.09 -5.34 13.87
N VAL A 55 3.49 -4.86 15.03
CA VAL A 55 4.63 -5.37 15.79
C VAL A 55 4.13 -6.12 17.00
N ASN A 56 4.55 -7.38 17.13
CA ASN A 56 4.33 -8.17 18.33
C ASN A 56 5.49 -7.92 19.32
N THR A 57 5.27 -7.07 20.27
CA THR A 57 6.30 -6.65 21.23
C THR A 57 6.81 -7.78 22.13
N ALA A 58 6.01 -8.85 22.33
CA ALA A 58 6.42 -10.03 23.08
C ALA A 58 7.46 -10.90 22.33
N LEU A 59 7.55 -10.75 20.99
CA LEU A 59 8.44 -11.53 20.14
C LEU A 59 9.66 -10.73 19.63
N LEU A 60 9.83 -9.51 20.10
CA LEU A 60 11.00 -8.71 19.74
C LEU A 60 12.32 -9.25 20.33
N ASN A 61 12.26 -10.01 21.42
CA ASN A 61 13.44 -10.63 22.04
C ASN A 61 14.58 -9.63 22.31
N GLY A 62 14.24 -8.47 22.87
CA GLY A 62 15.21 -7.40 23.17
C GLY A 62 15.52 -6.45 22.01
N ARG A 63 15.04 -6.74 20.80
CA ARG A 63 15.18 -5.80 19.66
C ARG A 63 14.32 -4.56 19.86
N LYS A 64 14.75 -3.45 19.27
CA LYS A 64 13.91 -2.24 19.23
C LYS A 64 12.69 -2.45 18.33
N VAL A 65 11.63 -1.73 18.64
CA VAL A 65 10.46 -1.63 17.74
C VAL A 65 10.93 -1.00 16.43
N PRO A 66 10.73 -1.64 15.27
CA PRO A 66 11.06 -1.04 13.99
C PRO A 66 10.16 0.16 13.72
N GLU A 67 10.72 1.26 13.25
CA GLU A 67 10.02 2.52 13.00
C GLU A 67 10.04 2.94 11.53
N THR A 68 10.87 2.30 10.71
CA THR A 68 11.04 2.57 9.28
C THR A 68 11.01 1.29 8.47
N TRP A 69 10.83 1.39 7.15
CA TRP A 69 10.94 0.22 6.27
C TRP A 69 12.37 -0.33 6.25
N GLU A 70 13.38 0.53 6.40
CA GLU A 70 14.79 0.09 6.47
C GLU A 70 15.05 -0.77 7.69
N ASP A 71 14.44 -0.48 8.84
CA ASP A 71 14.65 -1.25 10.06
C ASP A 71 14.32 -2.73 9.88
N ILE A 72 13.20 -3.04 9.22
CA ILE A 72 12.80 -4.44 8.97
C ILE A 72 13.65 -5.15 7.91
N LEU A 73 14.45 -4.41 7.16
CA LEU A 73 15.42 -4.94 6.20
C LEU A 73 16.80 -5.18 6.83
N SER A 74 16.96 -4.89 8.12
CA SER A 74 18.22 -5.12 8.84
C SER A 74 18.37 -6.60 9.19
N PRO A 75 19.64 -7.08 9.38
CA PRO A 75 19.89 -8.47 9.79
C PRO A 75 19.21 -8.89 11.10
N GLU A 76 18.89 -7.93 11.98
CA GLU A 76 18.19 -8.22 13.24
C GLU A 76 16.77 -8.76 13.02
N PHE A 77 16.15 -8.49 11.85
CA PHE A 77 14.80 -8.94 11.52
C PHE A 77 14.78 -10.09 10.51
N GLU A 78 15.92 -10.73 10.20
CA GLU A 78 15.94 -11.95 9.40
C GLU A 78 14.99 -12.99 10.02
N HIS A 79 14.18 -13.65 9.18
CA HIS A 79 13.15 -14.64 9.57
C HIS A 79 12.18 -14.16 10.66
N SER A 80 11.84 -12.86 10.68
CA SER A 80 10.99 -12.26 11.71
C SER A 80 9.79 -11.47 11.16
N VAL A 81 9.59 -11.42 9.83
CA VAL A 81 8.58 -10.61 9.18
C VAL A 81 7.55 -11.48 8.47
N ALA A 82 6.26 -11.26 8.75
CA ALA A 82 5.17 -11.78 7.93
C ALA A 82 4.84 -10.82 6.79
N VAL A 83 4.72 -11.35 5.58
CA VAL A 83 4.33 -10.58 4.40
C VAL A 83 2.98 -11.04 3.87
N PRO A 84 2.17 -10.14 3.28
CA PRO A 84 0.83 -10.45 2.76
C PRO A 84 0.90 -11.03 1.34
N PHE A 85 1.67 -12.09 1.12
CA PHE A 85 1.94 -12.64 -0.22
C PHE A 85 0.67 -13.09 -0.96
N GLY A 86 -0.37 -13.53 -0.24
CA GLY A 86 -1.66 -13.90 -0.82
C GLY A 86 -2.57 -12.72 -1.14
N ASP A 87 -2.24 -11.51 -0.67
CA ASP A 87 -2.90 -10.24 -1.01
C ASP A 87 -2.01 -9.54 -2.05
N LEU A 88 -2.24 -9.86 -3.31
CA LEU A 88 -1.37 -9.46 -4.41
C LEU A 88 -1.21 -7.93 -4.52
N ASP A 89 -2.28 -7.18 -4.30
CA ASP A 89 -2.24 -5.72 -4.42
C ASP A 89 -1.37 -5.08 -3.33
N LEU A 90 -1.52 -5.54 -2.09
CA LEU A 90 -0.72 -5.08 -0.98
C LEU A 90 0.74 -5.50 -1.12
N PHE A 91 0.99 -6.78 -1.39
CA PHE A 91 2.34 -7.31 -1.55
C PHE A 91 3.09 -6.61 -2.68
N ASN A 92 2.46 -6.43 -3.85
CA ASN A 92 3.08 -5.78 -4.98
C ASN A 92 3.39 -4.31 -4.72
N SER A 93 2.50 -3.59 -4.06
CA SER A 93 2.78 -2.20 -3.66
C SER A 93 3.98 -2.14 -2.72
N VAL A 94 4.08 -3.08 -1.78
CA VAL A 94 5.23 -3.15 -0.85
C VAL A 94 6.52 -3.43 -1.60
N ILE A 95 6.61 -4.48 -2.43
CA ILE A 95 7.87 -4.83 -3.10
C ILE A 95 8.30 -3.76 -4.10
N LEU A 96 7.38 -3.10 -4.81
CA LEU A 96 7.71 -2.00 -5.71
C LEU A 96 8.30 -0.80 -4.96
N ASN A 97 7.72 -0.42 -3.82
CA ASN A 97 8.23 0.69 -3.01
C ASN A 97 9.59 0.35 -2.36
N ILE A 98 9.76 -0.89 -1.88
CA ILE A 98 11.06 -1.36 -1.36
C ILE A 98 12.11 -1.34 -2.49
N TYR A 99 11.76 -1.83 -3.69
CA TYR A 99 12.67 -1.78 -4.82
C TYR A 99 13.02 -0.35 -5.25
N ALA A 100 12.03 0.53 -5.35
CA ALA A 100 12.26 1.93 -5.74
C ALA A 100 13.22 2.66 -4.80
N ARG A 101 13.23 2.29 -3.51
CA ARG A 101 14.07 2.94 -2.48
C ARG A 101 15.42 2.25 -2.25
N PHE A 102 15.44 0.92 -2.29
CA PHE A 102 16.59 0.13 -1.84
C PHE A 102 17.15 -0.80 -2.93
N GLY A 103 16.57 -0.76 -4.14
CA GLY A 103 16.99 -1.57 -5.27
C GLY A 103 16.82 -3.09 -5.04
N ASP A 104 17.53 -3.87 -5.85
CA ASP A 104 17.53 -5.35 -5.74
C ASP A 104 18.00 -5.83 -4.36
N ALA A 105 18.93 -5.13 -3.73
CA ALA A 105 19.38 -5.46 -2.39
C ALA A 105 18.27 -5.36 -1.34
N GLY A 106 17.36 -4.40 -1.49
CA GLY A 106 16.17 -4.28 -0.64
C GLY A 106 15.25 -5.47 -0.75
N ILE A 107 15.02 -5.97 -1.97
CA ILE A 107 14.19 -7.16 -2.21
C ILE A 107 14.81 -8.42 -1.59
N GLN A 108 16.12 -8.61 -1.75
CA GLN A 108 16.83 -9.72 -1.12
C GLN A 108 16.75 -9.66 0.41
N LYS A 109 16.92 -8.47 1.01
CA LYS A 109 16.80 -8.28 2.46
C LYS A 109 15.36 -8.54 2.93
N LEU A 110 14.34 -8.10 2.18
CA LEU A 110 12.94 -8.38 2.52
C LEU A 110 12.65 -9.88 2.44
N GLY A 111 13.18 -10.59 1.43
CA GLY A 111 13.10 -12.04 1.33
C GLY A 111 13.69 -12.72 2.57
N LYS A 112 14.93 -12.36 2.97
CA LYS A 112 15.58 -12.89 4.19
C LYS A 112 14.80 -12.55 5.46
N ALA A 113 14.19 -11.38 5.54
CA ALA A 113 13.36 -10.98 6.68
C ALA A 113 12.08 -11.82 6.77
N CYS A 114 11.58 -12.32 5.64
CA CYS A 114 10.35 -13.09 5.57
C CYS A 114 10.46 -14.42 6.34
N SER A 115 9.49 -14.68 7.21
CA SER A 115 9.36 -15.94 7.93
C SER A 115 7.99 -16.60 7.70
N ALA A 116 7.01 -15.85 7.20
CA ALA A 116 5.67 -16.38 6.96
C ALA A 116 4.92 -15.56 5.91
N TYR A 117 4.10 -16.26 5.15
CA TYR A 117 3.05 -15.71 4.30
C TYR A 117 1.73 -15.76 5.06
N MET A 118 1.16 -14.59 5.35
CA MET A 118 -0.04 -14.53 6.20
C MET A 118 -1.09 -13.61 5.58
N HIS A 119 -2.35 -14.03 5.67
CA HIS A 119 -3.45 -13.13 5.36
C HIS A 119 -3.56 -12.04 6.45
N PRO A 120 -3.77 -10.76 6.11
CA PRO A 120 -3.80 -9.65 7.07
C PRO A 120 -4.76 -9.87 8.26
N ALA A 121 -5.91 -10.52 8.05
CA ALA A 121 -6.83 -10.86 9.14
C ALA A 121 -6.24 -11.82 10.19
N GLN A 122 -5.20 -12.56 9.86
CA GLN A 122 -4.50 -13.43 10.83
C GLN A 122 -3.48 -12.64 11.64
N MET A 123 -2.86 -11.62 11.04
CA MET A 123 -1.81 -10.80 11.64
C MET A 123 -2.28 -9.98 12.85
N VAL A 124 -3.59 -9.75 12.97
CA VAL A 124 -4.20 -8.96 14.07
C VAL A 124 -4.80 -9.82 15.19
N LYS A 125 -4.71 -11.15 15.10
CA LYS A 125 -5.21 -12.04 16.12
C LYS A 125 -4.29 -12.05 17.34
N GLY A 126 -4.83 -11.64 18.48
CA GLY A 126 -4.14 -11.66 19.78
C GLY A 126 -4.20 -13.00 20.49
N GLY A 127 -3.77 -13.03 21.77
CA GLY A 127 -3.81 -14.21 22.62
C GLY A 127 -2.84 -15.31 22.18
N LYS A 128 -3.26 -16.56 22.26
CA LYS A 128 -2.40 -17.72 21.88
C LYS A 128 -1.93 -17.66 20.42
N ALA A 129 -2.76 -17.11 19.52
CA ALA A 129 -2.39 -16.99 18.11
C ALA A 129 -1.22 -16.01 17.90
N ALA A 130 -1.07 -14.99 18.76
CA ALA A 130 0.06 -14.04 18.67
C ALA A 130 1.41 -14.70 18.99
N LEU A 131 1.43 -15.79 19.76
CA LEU A 131 2.67 -16.47 20.14
C LEU A 131 3.35 -17.24 18.98
N THR A 132 2.59 -17.51 17.92
CA THR A 132 3.06 -18.23 16.73
C THR A 132 3.24 -17.31 15.52
N GLN A 133 3.01 -16.00 15.70
CA GLN A 133 3.19 -15.02 14.63
C GLN A 133 4.64 -14.52 14.59
N PRO A 134 5.12 -14.03 13.44
CA PRO A 134 6.37 -13.30 13.37
C PRO A 134 6.36 -12.03 14.23
N ALA A 135 7.56 -11.52 14.57
CA ALA A 135 7.69 -10.31 15.38
C ALA A 135 7.10 -9.06 14.70
N VAL A 136 7.13 -9.02 13.36
CA VAL A 136 6.57 -7.92 12.56
C VAL A 136 5.67 -8.49 11.48
N SER A 137 4.58 -7.82 11.19
CA SER A 137 3.68 -8.17 10.08
C SER A 137 3.40 -6.92 9.24
N ILE A 138 3.49 -7.03 7.91
CA ILE A 138 3.11 -5.96 6.98
C ILE A 138 1.63 -6.10 6.67
N SER A 139 0.82 -5.10 7.01
CA SER A 139 -0.63 -5.21 7.00
C SER A 139 -1.30 -3.92 6.55
N PRO A 140 -2.49 -3.97 5.96
CA PRO A 140 -3.30 -2.78 5.73
C PRO A 140 -3.69 -2.10 7.06
N TYR A 141 -3.68 -0.78 7.05
CA TYR A 141 -4.01 0.04 8.22
C TYR A 141 -5.37 -0.30 8.86
N PHE A 142 -6.40 -0.55 8.06
CA PHE A 142 -7.73 -0.83 8.58
C PHE A 142 -7.77 -2.09 9.47
N PHE A 143 -6.91 -3.09 9.23
CA PHE A 143 -6.82 -4.25 10.13
C PHE A 143 -6.27 -3.88 11.50
N SER A 144 -5.45 -2.84 11.63
CA SER A 144 -4.96 -2.41 12.94
C SER A 144 -6.07 -2.00 13.90
N LYS A 145 -7.23 -1.58 13.37
CA LYS A 145 -8.42 -1.23 14.17
C LYS A 145 -9.09 -2.45 14.82
N MET A 146 -8.72 -3.65 14.39
CA MET A 146 -9.20 -4.91 14.98
C MET A 146 -8.30 -5.42 16.10
N ILE A 147 -7.16 -4.79 16.34
CA ILE A 147 -6.25 -5.14 17.45
C ILE A 147 -6.95 -4.78 18.75
N LYS A 148 -7.14 -5.81 19.60
CA LYS A 148 -7.76 -5.64 20.90
C LYS A 148 -6.80 -4.95 21.88
N GLU A 149 -7.35 -4.15 22.76
CA GLU A 149 -6.61 -3.62 23.91
C GLU A 149 -6.03 -4.78 24.74
N GLN A 150 -4.93 -4.53 25.46
CA GLN A 150 -4.24 -5.52 26.29
C GLN A 150 -3.58 -6.70 25.53
N THR A 151 -3.24 -6.51 24.28
CA THR A 151 -2.41 -7.46 23.52
C THR A 151 -0.97 -6.96 23.38
N SER A 152 -0.04 -7.89 23.03
CA SER A 152 1.33 -7.52 22.67
C SER A 152 1.45 -6.89 21.29
N LEU A 153 0.36 -6.85 20.53
CA LEU A 153 0.35 -6.29 19.17
C LEU A 153 0.25 -4.76 19.21
N LYS A 154 1.12 -4.09 18.49
CA LYS A 154 1.12 -2.64 18.33
C LYS A 154 1.15 -2.27 16.86
N MET A 155 0.31 -1.34 16.46
CA MET A 155 0.39 -0.70 15.16
C MET A 155 1.57 0.29 15.17
N VAL A 156 2.39 0.21 14.14
CA VAL A 156 3.45 1.18 13.86
C VAL A 156 3.21 1.76 12.47
N TRP A 157 3.00 3.07 12.44
CA TRP A 157 3.03 3.84 11.20
C TRP A 157 4.48 4.17 10.91
N PRO A 158 5.06 3.72 9.78
CA PRO A 158 6.48 3.97 9.50
C PRO A 158 6.78 5.47 9.44
N LYS A 159 7.86 5.91 10.07
CA LYS A 159 8.29 7.32 10.08
C LYS A 159 8.64 7.85 8.70
N ASP A 160 9.10 6.95 7.83
CA ASP A 160 9.40 7.23 6.44
C ASP A 160 8.16 7.11 5.53
N GLY A 161 7.00 6.80 6.09
CA GLY A 161 5.69 6.83 5.47
C GLY A 161 5.04 5.46 5.28
N ALA A 162 3.72 5.39 5.43
CA ALA A 162 2.95 4.21 5.06
C ALA A 162 2.92 4.07 3.53
N ILE A 163 3.18 2.87 3.01
CA ILE A 163 3.14 2.63 1.57
C ILE A 163 1.71 2.71 1.07
N ILE A 164 1.50 3.49 0.01
CA ILE A 164 0.20 3.64 -0.63
C ILE A 164 -0.11 2.44 -1.49
N VAL A 165 -1.21 1.76 -1.18
CA VAL A 165 -1.91 0.84 -2.08
C VAL A 165 -3.12 1.60 -2.63
N PRO A 166 -3.11 2.00 -3.90
CA PRO A 166 -4.13 2.90 -4.43
C PRO A 166 -5.44 2.18 -4.77
N ILE A 167 -6.55 2.84 -4.51
CA ILE A 167 -7.86 2.44 -5.00
C ILE A 167 -8.17 3.28 -6.24
N PHE A 168 -8.12 2.63 -7.40
CA PHE A 168 -8.32 3.30 -8.69
C PHE A 168 -9.77 3.37 -9.11
N MET A 169 -10.07 4.42 -9.87
CA MET A 169 -11.23 4.48 -10.74
C MET A 169 -10.76 4.74 -12.17
N LEU A 170 -11.33 3.98 -13.09
CA LEU A 170 -11.12 4.10 -14.52
C LEU A 170 -12.45 4.33 -15.21
N VAL A 171 -12.47 5.26 -16.16
CA VAL A 171 -13.67 5.54 -16.97
C VAL A 171 -13.29 5.46 -18.44
N LYS A 172 -13.97 4.62 -19.21
CA LYS A 172 -13.77 4.56 -20.66
C LYS A 172 -14.15 5.89 -21.30
N LYS A 173 -13.25 6.43 -22.12
CA LYS A 173 -13.42 7.74 -22.74
C LYS A 173 -14.70 7.82 -23.58
N GLU A 174 -15.02 6.79 -24.33
CA GLU A 174 -16.20 6.71 -25.19
C GLU A 174 -17.53 6.72 -24.41
N THR A 175 -17.54 6.23 -23.16
CA THR A 175 -18.70 6.15 -22.29
C THR A 175 -18.71 7.19 -21.16
N ALA A 176 -17.71 8.07 -21.10
CA ALA A 176 -17.51 8.99 -20.00
C ALA A 176 -18.74 9.87 -19.71
N ALA A 177 -19.43 10.34 -20.76
CA ALA A 177 -20.64 11.15 -20.61
C ALA A 177 -21.80 10.38 -19.94
N VAL A 178 -21.99 9.11 -20.33
CA VAL A 178 -23.06 8.26 -19.79
C VAL A 178 -22.75 7.78 -18.37
N THR A 179 -21.47 7.50 -18.09
CA THR A 179 -21.03 7.00 -16.79
C THR A 179 -20.72 8.12 -15.79
N LYS A 180 -20.73 9.38 -16.24
CA LYS A 180 -20.42 10.53 -15.39
C LYS A 180 -21.18 10.56 -14.05
N PRO A 181 -22.50 10.29 -13.96
CA PRO A 181 -23.20 10.31 -12.67
C PRO A 181 -22.64 9.28 -11.67
N PHE A 182 -22.18 8.12 -12.14
CA PHE A 182 -21.54 7.11 -11.29
C PHE A 182 -20.15 7.56 -10.86
N ALA A 183 -19.36 8.10 -11.79
CA ALA A 183 -18.04 8.64 -11.48
C ALA A 183 -18.14 9.77 -10.43
N ASP A 184 -19.04 10.72 -10.62
CA ASP A 184 -19.29 11.81 -9.68
C ASP A 184 -19.72 11.29 -8.30
N PHE A 185 -20.51 10.22 -8.24
CA PHE A 185 -20.92 9.60 -6.98
C PHE A 185 -19.71 9.00 -6.24
N PHE A 186 -18.87 8.22 -6.92
CA PHE A 186 -17.68 7.64 -6.31
C PHE A 186 -16.62 8.67 -5.92
N LEU A 187 -16.55 9.78 -6.65
CA LEU A 187 -15.66 10.90 -6.35
C LEU A 187 -16.23 11.88 -5.31
N SER A 188 -17.47 11.70 -4.89
CA SER A 188 -18.15 12.63 -3.98
C SER A 188 -17.56 12.62 -2.57
N GLU A 189 -17.73 13.74 -1.87
CA GLU A 189 -17.42 13.85 -0.43
C GLU A 189 -18.16 12.77 0.39
N ARG A 190 -19.41 12.45 0.03
CA ARG A 190 -20.21 11.41 0.70
C ARG A 190 -19.50 10.05 0.66
N THR A 191 -19.09 9.62 -0.51
CA THR A 191 -18.37 8.35 -0.69
C THR A 191 -17.02 8.41 0.00
N GLY A 192 -16.29 9.51 -0.13
CA GLY A 192 -15.02 9.71 0.54
C GLY A 192 -15.12 9.64 2.05
N ASN A 193 -16.16 10.21 2.66
CA ASN A 193 -16.43 10.09 4.09
C ASN A 193 -16.72 8.64 4.52
N VAL A 194 -17.43 7.85 3.68
CA VAL A 194 -17.64 6.43 3.95
C VAL A 194 -16.30 5.69 3.92
N PHE A 195 -15.45 5.95 2.94
CA PHE A 195 -14.12 5.35 2.86
C PHE A 195 -13.28 5.69 4.09
N ALA A 196 -13.14 6.96 4.43
CA ALA A 196 -12.29 7.41 5.52
C ALA A 196 -12.77 6.94 6.90
N ARG A 197 -14.07 7.05 7.18
CA ARG A 197 -14.61 6.83 8.52
C ARG A 197 -15.05 5.39 8.81
N ASN A 198 -15.58 4.71 7.80
CA ASN A 198 -16.11 3.34 7.96
C ASN A 198 -15.14 2.29 7.46
N GLY A 199 -14.44 2.56 6.34
CA GLY A 199 -13.48 1.65 5.74
C GLY A 199 -12.05 1.82 6.25
N TYR A 200 -11.74 2.96 6.88
CA TYR A 200 -10.37 3.38 7.22
C TYR A 200 -9.45 3.40 5.99
N PHE A 201 -10.04 3.78 4.85
CA PHE A 201 -9.34 4.06 3.61
C PHE A 201 -9.31 5.58 3.42
N PRO A 202 -8.21 6.26 3.74
CA PRO A 202 -8.10 7.70 3.51
C PRO A 202 -8.52 8.07 2.09
N SER A 203 -9.44 9.03 1.98
CA SER A 203 -10.01 9.49 0.72
C SER A 203 -9.15 10.56 0.08
N THR A 204 -9.04 10.53 -1.24
CA THR A 204 -8.39 11.59 -2.01
C THR A 204 -9.29 12.79 -2.27
N ASN A 205 -10.58 12.74 -1.93
CA ASN A 205 -11.47 13.89 -2.08
C ASN A 205 -11.04 15.05 -1.18
N ALA A 206 -10.86 16.24 -1.76
CA ALA A 206 -10.32 17.41 -1.08
C ALA A 206 -11.17 17.93 0.10
N GLN A 207 -12.46 17.59 0.16
CA GLN A 207 -13.41 18.03 1.19
C GLN A 207 -13.49 17.05 2.37
N VAL A 208 -12.86 15.87 2.26
CA VAL A 208 -12.90 14.84 3.29
C VAL A 208 -11.81 15.09 4.34
N ASP A 209 -12.21 15.08 5.61
CA ASP A 209 -11.28 14.98 6.71
C ASP A 209 -10.96 13.49 6.97
N ASN A 210 -9.76 13.08 6.63
CA ASN A 210 -9.27 11.71 6.82
C ASN A 210 -8.95 11.36 8.28
N GLN A 211 -9.01 12.34 9.19
CA GLN A 211 -8.72 12.17 10.61
C GLN A 211 -7.35 11.53 10.88
N LEU A 212 -6.38 11.85 10.02
CA LEU A 212 -4.99 11.43 10.18
C LEU A 212 -4.23 12.45 11.02
N ASP A 213 -3.40 11.96 11.93
CA ASP A 213 -2.48 12.81 12.67
C ASP A 213 -1.50 13.49 11.70
N LYS A 214 -1.08 14.71 11.99
CA LYS A 214 -0.23 15.53 11.10
C LYS A 214 1.15 14.94 10.84
N ASP A 215 1.61 14.03 11.68
CA ASP A 215 2.89 13.33 11.55
C ASP A 215 2.83 12.09 10.63
N LYS A 216 1.63 11.71 10.20
CA LYS A 216 1.45 10.56 9.31
C LYS A 216 1.90 10.88 7.89
N LYS A 217 3.02 10.30 7.52
CA LYS A 217 3.57 10.39 6.16
C LYS A 217 3.13 9.21 5.31
N PHE A 218 3.19 9.42 3.99
CA PHE A 218 2.91 8.38 3.01
C PHE A 218 4.10 8.18 2.07
N LEU A 219 4.22 6.98 1.54
CA LEU A 219 5.13 6.65 0.45
C LEU A 219 4.35 6.28 -0.80
N TRP A 220 4.68 6.95 -1.88
CA TRP A 220 4.12 6.73 -3.20
C TRP A 220 5.24 6.55 -4.22
N LEU A 221 5.07 5.60 -5.16
CA LEU A 221 6.03 5.34 -6.23
C LEU A 221 6.24 6.54 -7.16
N GLY A 222 5.18 7.35 -7.33
CA GLY A 222 5.14 8.40 -8.34
C GLY A 222 4.73 7.91 -9.72
N TRP A 223 4.00 8.73 -10.44
CA TRP A 223 3.53 8.43 -11.79
C TRP A 223 4.69 8.24 -12.78
N ASP A 224 5.77 8.99 -12.59
CA ASP A 224 6.99 8.86 -13.39
C ASP A 224 7.57 7.44 -13.34
N PHE A 225 7.66 6.87 -12.15
CA PHE A 225 8.13 5.48 -12.00
C PHE A 225 7.19 4.51 -12.70
N ILE A 226 5.88 4.67 -12.52
CA ILE A 226 4.85 3.80 -13.11
C ILE A 226 4.89 3.87 -14.64
N TYR A 227 4.99 5.06 -15.22
CA TYR A 227 4.99 5.23 -16.67
C TYR A 227 6.31 4.87 -17.35
N LYS A 228 7.44 5.00 -16.65
CA LYS A 228 8.78 4.68 -17.20
C LYS A 228 9.12 3.20 -17.15
N ASN A 229 8.45 2.42 -16.30
CA ASN A 229 8.73 0.99 -16.12
C ASN A 229 7.63 0.11 -16.71
N ASP A 230 7.99 -1.08 -17.18
CA ASP A 230 7.06 -2.18 -17.41
C ASP A 230 6.78 -2.86 -16.07
N ILE A 231 5.74 -2.37 -15.38
CA ILE A 231 5.42 -2.80 -14.01
C ILE A 231 5.14 -4.31 -13.94
N GLY A 232 4.46 -4.88 -14.95
CA GLY A 232 4.18 -6.31 -14.99
C GLY A 232 5.44 -7.16 -15.02
N SER A 233 6.36 -6.85 -15.96
CA SER A 233 7.65 -7.55 -16.05
C SER A 233 8.53 -7.31 -14.82
N LEU A 234 8.53 -6.09 -14.29
CA LEU A 234 9.27 -5.76 -13.08
C LEU A 234 8.75 -6.56 -11.87
N LEU A 235 7.44 -6.60 -11.65
CA LEU A 235 6.83 -7.38 -10.58
C LEU A 235 7.17 -8.86 -10.68
N GLN A 236 7.13 -9.43 -11.87
CA GLN A 236 7.51 -10.84 -12.09
C GLN A 236 8.95 -11.10 -11.62
N LYS A 237 9.88 -10.22 -12.01
CA LYS A 237 11.29 -10.30 -11.58
C LYS A 237 11.42 -10.18 -10.07
N LEU A 238 10.81 -9.13 -9.47
CA LEU A 238 10.94 -8.86 -8.05
C LEU A 238 10.36 -9.96 -7.17
N ARG A 239 9.27 -10.60 -7.60
CA ARG A 239 8.70 -11.76 -6.89
C ARG A 239 9.65 -12.95 -6.92
N GLN A 240 10.25 -13.25 -8.07
CA GLN A 240 11.24 -14.33 -8.19
C GLN A 240 12.46 -14.08 -7.29
N ASP A 241 12.99 -12.85 -7.32
CA ASP A 241 14.13 -12.46 -6.49
C ASP A 241 13.81 -12.53 -4.99
N PHE A 242 12.59 -12.11 -4.60
CA PHE A 242 12.09 -12.21 -3.23
C PHE A 242 11.96 -13.67 -2.78
N GLU A 243 11.30 -14.51 -3.58
CA GLU A 243 11.09 -15.94 -3.28
C GLU A 243 12.44 -16.67 -3.17
N ALA A 244 13.38 -16.39 -4.05
CA ALA A 244 14.72 -16.97 -4.00
C ALA A 244 15.49 -16.60 -2.74
N ALA A 245 15.23 -15.43 -2.16
CA ALA A 245 15.87 -14.94 -0.94
C ALA A 245 15.15 -15.37 0.36
N SER A 246 13.90 -15.87 0.25
CA SER A 246 13.09 -16.25 1.42
C SER A 246 13.22 -17.73 1.82
N ILE A 247 14.13 -18.47 1.20
CA ILE A 247 14.38 -19.90 1.45
C ILE A 247 15.37 -20.12 2.60
#